data_1b70ce7fe3e0571da6f0a81d9456552b
#
_entry.id   1b70ce7fe3e0571da6f0a81d9456552b
#
_cell.length_a   1.000
_cell.length_b   1.000
_cell.length_c   1.000
_cell.angle_alpha   90.00
_cell.angle_beta   90.00
_cell.angle_gamma   90.00
#
_symmetry.space_group_name_H-M   'P 1'
#
loop_
_entity.id
_entity.type
_entity.pdbx_description
1 polymer ?
#
loop_
_entity_poly.entity_id
_entity_poly.type
_entity_poly.pdbx_seq_one_letter_code
_entity_poly.pdbx_strand_id
1 'polypeptide(L)'
;YCLNDQEVNRHGVATFATEQACREIYFKAFEGALSDGGGLGVMTSYNRIGMTASPAHSGAQIAILRDEWGFKGINITDSSKDAASYVLTAECITGGTDQFLSDTGRTSALSNLVVKGKDGNILRWMQNANEHFYYALSRSVAINGLSQETVVKETVYWWQPSLIALCVCIGLMTVGAAAMFVKYGYFKKGEK
;
A
#
# COMPACT_ATOMS: atom_id res chain seq x y z
N TYR A 1 -8.67 -4.79 -5.19
CA TYR A 1 -9.38 -6.05 -5.12
C TYR A 1 -10.11 -6.15 -3.79
N CYS A 2 -11.42 -6.14 -3.72
CA CYS A 2 -12.43 -6.00 -4.74
C CYS A 2 -13.64 -5.16 -4.22
N LEU A 3 -14.62 -4.87 -5.06
CA LEU A 3 -15.90 -4.23 -4.71
C LEU A 3 -15.79 -2.79 -4.17
N ASN A 4 -14.73 -2.06 -4.50
CA ASN A 4 -14.55 -0.67 -4.07
C ASN A 4 -15.03 0.31 -5.16
N ASP A 5 -16.33 0.40 -5.36
CA ASP A 5 -16.92 1.26 -6.38
C ASP A 5 -17.37 2.63 -5.86
N GLN A 6 -17.41 2.81 -4.54
CA GLN A 6 -17.84 4.04 -3.89
C GLN A 6 -16.73 4.65 -3.06
N GLU A 7 -16.30 5.86 -3.43
CA GLU A 7 -15.29 6.60 -2.69
C GLU A 7 -15.86 7.41 -1.52
N VAL A 8 -17.09 7.90 -1.65
CA VAL A 8 -17.73 8.70 -0.61
C VAL A 8 -18.01 7.82 0.61
N ASN A 9 -17.43 8.19 1.74
CA ASN A 9 -17.57 7.48 3.02
C ASN A 9 -17.16 5.99 2.97
N ARG A 10 -16.22 5.62 2.10
CA ARG A 10 -15.77 4.23 1.89
C ARG A 10 -15.30 3.51 3.15
N HIS A 11 -14.83 4.24 4.15
CA HIS A 11 -14.45 3.66 5.45
C HIS A 11 -15.65 3.26 6.31
N GLY A 12 -16.81 3.85 6.09
CA GLY A 12 -18.04 3.60 6.83
C GLY A 12 -19.05 2.71 6.11
N VAL A 13 -18.85 2.45 4.81
CA VAL A 13 -19.81 1.73 3.98
C VAL A 13 -19.47 0.24 3.94
N ALA A 14 -20.51 -0.60 4.09
CA ALA A 14 -20.43 -2.02 3.78
C ALA A 14 -20.96 -2.25 2.36
N THR A 15 -20.19 -2.95 1.52
CA THR A 15 -20.61 -3.30 0.16
C THR A 15 -21.20 -4.70 0.12
N PHE A 16 -22.29 -4.85 -0.61
CA PHE A 16 -22.97 -6.12 -0.79
C PHE A 16 -23.17 -6.38 -2.28
N ALA A 17 -22.83 -7.58 -2.70
CA ALA A 17 -23.13 -8.07 -4.04
C ALA A 17 -23.49 -9.55 -3.97
N THR A 18 -24.25 -10.03 -4.95
CA THR A 18 -24.49 -11.46 -5.11
C THR A 18 -23.16 -12.14 -5.54
N GLU A 19 -22.99 -13.40 -5.24
CA GLU A 19 -21.83 -14.16 -5.70
C GLU A 19 -21.68 -14.11 -7.22
N GLN A 20 -22.80 -14.19 -7.94
CA GLN A 20 -22.80 -14.06 -9.40
C GLN A 20 -22.23 -12.71 -9.83
N ALA A 21 -22.69 -11.60 -9.28
CA ALA A 21 -22.16 -10.27 -9.60
C ALA A 21 -20.68 -10.13 -9.23
N CYS A 22 -20.26 -10.71 -8.11
CA CYS A 22 -18.84 -10.74 -7.75
C CYS A 22 -18.01 -11.45 -8.80
N ARG A 23 -18.41 -12.63 -9.24
CA ARG A 23 -17.68 -13.45 -10.18
C ARG A 23 -17.67 -12.92 -11.60
N GLU A 24 -18.83 -12.44 -12.08
CA GLU A 24 -18.97 -12.00 -13.46
C GLU A 24 -18.45 -10.58 -13.74
N ILE A 25 -18.41 -9.73 -12.71
CA ILE A 25 -18.08 -8.32 -12.85
C ILE A 25 -16.80 -8.00 -12.06
N TYR A 26 -16.86 -8.08 -10.73
CA TYR A 26 -15.81 -7.51 -9.86
C TYR A 26 -14.54 -8.36 -9.78
N PHE A 27 -14.67 -9.67 -9.72
CA PHE A 27 -13.52 -10.57 -9.72
C PHE A 27 -12.95 -10.76 -11.12
N LYS A 28 -13.81 -10.72 -12.14
CA LYS A 28 -13.42 -10.97 -13.53
C LYS A 28 -12.31 -10.04 -14.03
N ALA A 29 -12.27 -8.81 -13.55
CA ALA A 29 -11.23 -7.85 -13.89
C ALA A 29 -9.82 -8.28 -13.40
N PHE A 30 -9.73 -9.12 -12.39
CA PHE A 30 -8.48 -9.57 -11.78
C PHE A 30 -8.11 -11.01 -12.14
N GLU A 31 -9.11 -11.86 -12.34
CA GLU A 31 -8.97 -13.30 -12.52
C GLU A 31 -7.89 -13.65 -13.55
N GLY A 32 -8.04 -13.19 -14.79
CA GLY A 32 -7.13 -13.56 -15.86
C GLY A 32 -5.67 -13.11 -15.63
N ALA A 33 -5.47 -11.94 -14.99
CA ALA A 33 -4.13 -11.45 -14.70
C ALA A 33 -3.46 -12.25 -13.55
N LEU A 34 -4.23 -12.73 -12.61
CA LEU A 34 -3.73 -13.39 -11.40
C LEU A 34 -3.69 -14.91 -11.51
N SER A 35 -4.60 -15.52 -12.29
CA SER A 35 -4.61 -16.97 -12.54
C SER A 35 -3.64 -17.36 -13.66
N ASP A 36 -3.83 -16.80 -14.86
CA ASP A 36 -3.14 -17.20 -16.07
C ASP A 36 -2.02 -16.24 -16.48
N GLY A 37 -2.18 -14.97 -16.16
CA GLY A 37 -1.26 -13.91 -16.55
C GLY A 37 0.04 -13.84 -15.76
N GLY A 38 0.20 -14.66 -14.72
CA GLY A 38 1.42 -14.70 -13.91
C GLY A 38 1.65 -13.46 -13.04
N GLY A 39 0.61 -12.70 -12.74
CA GLY A 39 0.69 -11.55 -11.81
C GLY A 39 1.24 -11.97 -10.45
N LEU A 40 2.14 -11.16 -9.88
CA LEU A 40 2.84 -11.47 -8.62
C LEU A 40 2.41 -10.60 -7.46
N GLY A 41 1.49 -9.69 -7.67
CA GLY A 41 1.00 -8.79 -6.62
C GLY A 41 -0.44 -8.35 -6.84
N VAL A 42 -1.19 -8.23 -5.76
CA VAL A 42 -2.54 -7.68 -5.74
C VAL A 42 -2.72 -6.83 -4.49
N MET A 43 -3.47 -5.75 -4.61
CA MET A 43 -3.80 -4.89 -3.49
C MET A 43 -5.26 -5.08 -3.09
N THR A 44 -5.51 -5.26 -1.79
CA THR A 44 -6.87 -5.28 -1.24
C THR A 44 -7.46 -3.88 -1.19
N SER A 45 -8.78 -3.81 -1.23
CA SER A 45 -9.51 -2.55 -1.24
C SER A 45 -9.84 -2.04 0.17
N TYR A 46 -10.24 -0.76 0.25
CA TYR A 46 -10.59 -0.09 1.51
C TYR A 46 -11.97 -0.46 2.09
N ASN A 47 -12.88 -0.88 1.23
CA ASN A 47 -14.26 -1.14 1.62
C ASN A 47 -14.39 -2.36 2.54
N ARG A 48 -15.56 -2.50 3.12
CA ARG A 48 -16.00 -3.76 3.70
C ARG A 48 -16.76 -4.56 2.67
N ILE A 49 -16.54 -5.86 2.65
CA ILE A 49 -17.38 -6.83 1.94
C ILE A 49 -18.32 -7.42 2.99
N GLY A 50 -19.60 -7.08 2.90
CA GLY A 50 -20.51 -7.29 4.02
C GLY A 50 -20.02 -6.49 5.23
N MET A 51 -19.86 -7.15 6.36
CA MET A 51 -19.38 -6.52 7.61
C MET A 51 -17.86 -6.61 7.80
N THR A 52 -17.17 -7.37 6.97
CA THR A 52 -15.73 -7.66 7.12
C THR A 52 -14.91 -6.74 6.24
N ALA A 53 -13.83 -6.18 6.78
CA ALA A 53 -12.87 -5.41 5.98
C ALA A 53 -12.34 -6.26 4.83
N SER A 54 -12.25 -5.71 3.63
CA SER A 54 -11.78 -6.45 2.44
C SER A 54 -10.47 -7.20 2.69
N PRO A 55 -9.42 -6.63 3.30
CA PRO A 55 -8.18 -7.35 3.61
C PRO A 55 -8.34 -8.49 4.62
N ALA A 56 -9.41 -8.52 5.41
CA ALA A 56 -9.69 -9.57 6.39
C ALA A 56 -10.73 -10.59 5.89
N HIS A 57 -11.25 -10.42 4.67
CA HIS A 57 -12.33 -11.23 4.13
C HIS A 57 -11.80 -12.54 3.53
N SER A 58 -11.74 -13.61 4.34
CA SER A 58 -11.18 -14.92 3.94
C SER A 58 -11.82 -15.52 2.68
N GLY A 59 -13.12 -15.30 2.47
CA GLY A 59 -13.81 -15.73 1.25
C GLY A 59 -13.20 -15.15 -0.02
N ALA A 60 -12.85 -13.86 0.00
CA ALA A 60 -12.21 -13.20 -1.14
C ALA A 60 -10.69 -13.49 -1.20
N GLN A 61 -10.00 -13.40 -0.07
CA GLN A 61 -8.54 -13.44 -0.04
C GLN A 61 -7.97 -14.89 -0.02
N ILE A 62 -8.70 -15.84 0.56
CA ILE A 62 -8.25 -17.24 0.61
C ILE A 62 -9.02 -18.06 -0.41
N ALA A 63 -10.35 -18.21 -0.23
CA ALA A 63 -11.10 -19.15 -1.03
C ALA A 63 -11.07 -18.82 -2.54
N ILE A 64 -11.24 -17.57 -2.93
CA ILE A 64 -11.20 -17.17 -4.34
C ILE A 64 -9.76 -16.96 -4.80
N LEU A 65 -9.02 -16.04 -4.16
CA LEU A 65 -7.71 -15.64 -4.65
C LEU A 65 -6.68 -16.77 -4.58
N ARG A 66 -6.59 -17.48 -3.43
CA ARG A 66 -5.57 -18.52 -3.21
C ARG A 66 -6.00 -19.90 -3.71
N ASP A 67 -7.19 -20.34 -3.26
CA ASP A 67 -7.59 -21.73 -3.51
C ASP A 67 -8.15 -21.90 -4.92
N GLU A 68 -9.03 -21.01 -5.37
CA GLU A 68 -9.67 -21.13 -6.68
C GLU A 68 -8.76 -20.68 -7.82
N TRP A 69 -8.11 -19.51 -7.70
CA TRP A 69 -7.24 -18.98 -8.75
C TRP A 69 -5.78 -19.43 -8.64
N GLY A 70 -5.39 -20.07 -7.54
CA GLY A 70 -4.03 -20.54 -7.32
C GLY A 70 -2.99 -19.44 -7.22
N PHE A 71 -3.39 -18.22 -6.88
CA PHE A 71 -2.49 -17.08 -6.79
C PHE A 71 -1.47 -17.24 -5.66
N LYS A 72 -0.19 -17.20 -5.99
CA LYS A 72 0.94 -17.42 -5.06
C LYS A 72 1.71 -16.15 -4.73
N GLY A 73 1.37 -15.02 -5.36
CA GLY A 73 2.04 -13.73 -5.16
C GLY A 73 1.64 -13.01 -3.88
N ILE A 74 2.09 -11.79 -3.74
CA ILE A 74 1.84 -10.93 -2.56
C ILE A 74 0.44 -10.34 -2.62
N ASN A 75 -0.27 -10.43 -1.50
CA ASN A 75 -1.50 -9.71 -1.24
C ASN A 75 -1.24 -8.61 -0.20
N ILE A 76 -1.30 -7.35 -0.61
CA ILE A 76 -0.98 -6.19 0.24
C ILE A 76 -2.22 -5.35 0.51
N THR A 77 -2.31 -4.71 1.67
CA THR A 77 -3.37 -3.73 1.93
C THR A 77 -3.13 -2.44 1.15
N ASP A 78 -4.19 -1.66 0.96
CA ASP A 78 -4.06 -0.22 0.71
C ASP A 78 -3.49 0.48 1.96
N SER A 79 -3.20 1.79 1.89
CA SER A 79 -2.73 2.58 3.03
C SER A 79 -3.78 2.55 4.16
N SER A 80 -3.54 1.69 5.13
CA SER A 80 -4.50 1.44 6.21
C SER A 80 -4.31 2.35 7.43
N LYS A 81 -3.55 3.45 7.28
CA LYS A 81 -3.32 4.41 8.37
C LYS A 81 -4.65 4.98 8.88
N ASP A 82 -5.48 5.45 7.98
CA ASP A 82 -6.78 6.05 8.32
C ASP A 82 -7.88 5.00 8.56
N ALA A 83 -7.64 3.77 8.13
CA ALA A 83 -8.55 2.63 8.28
C ALA A 83 -8.20 1.73 9.48
N ALA A 84 -7.29 2.15 10.35
CA ALA A 84 -6.81 1.33 11.48
C ALA A 84 -7.91 0.89 12.46
N SER A 85 -9.05 1.60 12.50
CA SER A 85 -10.18 1.27 13.36
C SER A 85 -10.95 0.01 12.94
N TYR A 86 -10.87 -0.40 11.68
CA TYR A 86 -11.59 -1.58 11.18
C TYR A 86 -10.72 -2.55 10.36
N VAL A 87 -9.54 -2.12 9.91
CA VAL A 87 -8.55 -2.99 9.28
C VAL A 87 -7.63 -3.54 10.38
N LEU A 88 -8.16 -4.51 11.12
CA LEU A 88 -7.49 -5.10 12.29
C LEU A 88 -6.39 -6.06 11.85
N THR A 89 -5.18 -5.88 12.40
CA THR A 89 -3.97 -6.58 11.94
C THR A 89 -4.08 -8.10 12.02
N ALA A 90 -4.55 -8.64 13.14
CA ALA A 90 -4.70 -10.10 13.31
C ALA A 90 -5.73 -10.67 12.35
N GLU A 91 -6.87 -10.00 12.16
CA GLU A 91 -7.94 -10.43 11.25
C GLU A 91 -7.47 -10.41 9.80
N CYS A 92 -6.69 -9.40 9.41
CA CYS A 92 -6.15 -9.32 8.05
C CYS A 92 -5.18 -10.46 7.74
N ILE A 93 -4.23 -10.73 8.65
CA ILE A 93 -3.26 -11.83 8.48
C ILE A 93 -3.98 -13.19 8.41
N THR A 94 -4.94 -13.45 9.30
CA THR A 94 -5.71 -14.70 9.28
C THR A 94 -6.71 -14.74 8.13
N GLY A 95 -7.09 -13.60 7.59
CA GLY A 95 -7.96 -13.45 6.41
C GLY A 95 -7.25 -13.62 5.07
N GLY A 96 -5.92 -13.77 5.05
CA GLY A 96 -5.14 -14.04 3.83
C GLY A 96 -4.38 -12.85 3.25
N THR A 97 -4.29 -11.73 3.99
CA THR A 97 -3.42 -10.61 3.64
C THR A 97 -2.00 -10.87 4.09
N ASP A 98 -1.02 -10.65 3.23
CA ASP A 98 0.38 -10.93 3.52
C ASP A 98 1.11 -9.72 4.08
N GLN A 99 0.82 -8.53 3.57
CA GLN A 99 1.55 -7.31 3.93
C GLN A 99 0.63 -6.11 4.13
N PHE A 100 1.14 -5.15 4.88
CA PHE A 100 0.48 -3.86 5.11
C PHE A 100 1.29 -2.74 4.48
N LEU A 101 0.64 -1.88 3.70
CA LEU A 101 1.32 -0.76 3.05
C LEU A 101 1.89 0.25 4.05
N SER A 102 1.26 0.39 5.23
CA SER A 102 1.77 1.26 6.30
C SER A 102 1.83 0.53 7.63
N ASP A 103 2.97 0.64 8.30
CA ASP A 103 3.16 0.15 9.67
C ASP A 103 2.68 1.21 10.68
N THR A 104 1.45 1.11 11.10
CA THR A 104 0.85 1.91 12.18
C THR A 104 0.84 1.14 13.50
N GLY A 105 2.00 0.61 13.90
CA GLY A 105 2.14 -0.26 15.07
C GLY A 105 1.74 -1.72 14.84
N ARG A 106 1.55 -2.14 13.58
CA ARG A 106 1.12 -3.49 13.21
C ARG A 106 2.18 -4.55 13.49
N THR A 107 3.45 -4.21 13.22
CA THR A 107 4.59 -5.08 13.57
C THR A 107 4.63 -5.34 15.06
N SER A 108 4.43 -4.32 15.89
CA SER A 108 4.37 -4.48 17.36
C SER A 108 3.15 -5.28 17.79
N ALA A 109 2.00 -5.10 17.15
CA ALA A 109 0.78 -5.87 17.44
C ALA A 109 0.99 -7.36 17.16
N LEU A 110 1.52 -7.72 15.97
CA LEU A 110 1.81 -9.11 15.61
C LEU A 110 2.88 -9.72 16.52
N SER A 111 3.96 -8.99 16.80
CA SER A 111 5.01 -9.44 17.72
C SER A 111 4.46 -9.72 19.13
N ASN A 112 3.59 -8.88 19.65
CA ASN A 112 2.97 -9.12 20.94
C ASN A 112 2.08 -10.37 20.94
N LEU A 113 1.31 -10.62 19.89
CA LEU A 113 0.48 -11.81 19.76
C LEU A 113 1.33 -13.09 19.72
N VAL A 114 2.41 -13.09 18.94
CA VAL A 114 3.28 -14.26 18.79
C VAL A 114 4.17 -14.48 20.02
N VAL A 115 4.87 -13.46 20.48
CA VAL A 115 5.89 -13.59 21.53
C VAL A 115 5.26 -13.63 22.93
N LYS A 116 4.34 -12.71 23.22
CA LYS A 116 3.69 -12.62 24.53
C LYS A 116 2.45 -13.52 24.62
N GLY A 117 1.62 -13.51 23.59
CA GLY A 117 0.40 -14.29 23.52
C GLY A 117 0.63 -15.76 23.16
N LYS A 118 1.82 -16.12 22.65
CA LYS A 118 2.15 -17.47 22.15
C LYS A 118 1.13 -17.99 21.13
N ASP A 119 0.62 -17.12 20.30
CA ASP A 119 -0.38 -17.46 19.29
C ASP A 119 0.28 -18.15 18.10
N GLY A 120 0.24 -19.48 18.13
CA GLY A 120 0.79 -20.32 17.06
C GLY A 120 0.02 -20.22 15.75
N ASN A 121 -1.27 -19.84 15.78
CA ASN A 121 -2.06 -19.64 14.59
C ASN A 121 -1.60 -18.38 13.82
N ILE A 122 -1.44 -17.28 14.52
CA ILE A 122 -0.89 -16.04 13.92
C ILE A 122 0.51 -16.31 13.36
N LEU A 123 1.37 -17.01 14.10
CA LEU A 123 2.71 -17.37 13.62
C LEU A 123 2.66 -18.14 12.29
N ARG A 124 1.76 -19.11 12.19
CA ARG A 124 1.59 -19.89 10.94
C ARG A 124 1.14 -19.01 9.77
N TRP A 125 0.20 -18.10 9.99
CA TRP A 125 -0.23 -17.16 8.95
C TRP A 125 0.86 -16.20 8.54
N MET A 126 1.69 -15.74 9.46
CA MET A 126 2.87 -14.93 9.15
C MET A 126 3.92 -15.72 8.34
N GLN A 127 4.07 -17.02 8.59
CA GLN A 127 4.93 -17.89 7.78
C GLN A 127 4.40 -18.02 6.34
N ASN A 128 3.10 -18.25 6.16
CA ASN A 128 2.48 -18.28 4.84
C ASN A 128 2.65 -16.94 4.10
N ALA A 129 2.46 -15.82 4.78
CA ALA A 129 2.67 -14.48 4.22
C ALA A 129 4.12 -14.29 3.72
N ASN A 130 5.11 -14.76 4.48
CA ASN A 130 6.51 -14.74 4.08
C ASN A 130 6.78 -15.67 2.87
N GLU A 131 6.15 -16.83 2.78
CA GLU A 131 6.25 -17.70 1.61
C GLU A 131 5.78 -17.00 0.34
N HIS A 132 4.64 -16.32 0.39
CA HIS A 132 4.13 -15.54 -0.74
C HIS A 132 5.07 -14.38 -1.11
N PHE A 133 5.63 -13.71 -0.12
CA PHE A 133 6.62 -12.65 -0.33
C PHE A 133 7.86 -13.19 -1.05
N TYR A 134 8.48 -14.24 -0.54
CA TYR A 134 9.67 -14.83 -1.15
C TYR A 134 9.39 -15.46 -2.51
N TYR A 135 8.20 -16.02 -2.71
CA TYR A 135 7.77 -16.50 -4.02
C TYR A 135 7.74 -15.38 -5.06
N ALA A 136 7.13 -14.25 -4.72
CA ALA A 136 7.07 -13.09 -5.61
C ALA A 136 8.48 -12.47 -5.83
N LEU A 137 9.26 -12.31 -4.76
CA LEU A 137 10.61 -11.77 -4.81
C LEU A 137 11.52 -12.60 -5.72
N SER A 138 11.48 -13.93 -5.59
CA SER A 138 12.30 -14.85 -6.39
C SER A 138 12.01 -14.81 -7.90
N ARG A 139 10.85 -14.29 -8.28
CA ARG A 139 10.41 -14.15 -9.68
C ARG A 139 10.47 -12.72 -10.18
N SER A 140 10.81 -11.78 -9.31
CA SER A 140 10.93 -10.37 -9.67
C SER A 140 12.34 -10.06 -10.17
N VAL A 141 12.46 -8.95 -10.88
CA VAL A 141 13.79 -8.42 -11.28
C VAL A 141 14.53 -7.77 -10.11
N ALA A 142 13.89 -7.62 -8.95
CA ALA A 142 14.46 -6.94 -7.80
C ALA A 142 15.74 -7.59 -7.26
N ILE A 143 15.89 -8.90 -7.43
CA ILE A 143 17.07 -9.65 -6.99
C ILE A 143 18.05 -9.97 -8.13
N ASN A 144 17.76 -9.54 -9.37
CA ASN A 144 18.66 -9.77 -10.49
C ASN A 144 19.98 -9.03 -10.31
N GLY A 145 21.08 -9.77 -10.36
CA GLY A 145 22.41 -9.21 -10.15
C GLY A 145 22.80 -8.96 -8.69
N LEU A 146 21.96 -9.33 -7.72
CA LEU A 146 22.30 -9.29 -6.31
C LEU A 146 23.05 -10.56 -5.89
N SER A 147 24.11 -10.39 -5.10
CA SER A 147 24.86 -11.46 -4.45
C SER A 147 25.11 -11.09 -2.99
N GLN A 148 25.73 -12.00 -2.21
CA GLN A 148 26.10 -11.72 -0.82
C GLN A 148 27.12 -10.58 -0.70
N GLU A 149 27.88 -10.31 -1.77
CA GLU A 149 28.89 -9.26 -1.85
C GLU A 149 28.35 -7.95 -2.41
N THR A 150 27.06 -7.89 -2.77
CA THR A 150 26.47 -6.69 -3.35
C THR A 150 26.37 -5.59 -2.30
N VAL A 151 27.08 -4.49 -2.56
CA VAL A 151 27.00 -3.29 -1.73
C VAL A 151 26.02 -2.32 -2.38
N VAL A 152 24.92 -2.05 -1.69
CA VAL A 152 23.97 -1.02 -2.10
C VAL A 152 24.52 0.35 -1.71
N LYS A 153 24.82 1.20 -2.70
CA LYS A 153 25.22 2.59 -2.50
C LYS A 153 24.09 3.52 -2.88
N GLU A 154 23.78 4.44 -2.00
CA GLU A 154 22.92 5.56 -2.36
C GLU A 154 23.66 6.43 -3.38
N THR A 155 23.02 6.63 -4.52
CA THR A 155 23.57 7.46 -5.59
C THR A 155 22.78 8.76 -5.66
N VAL A 156 23.47 9.87 -5.44
CA VAL A 156 22.89 11.19 -5.67
C VAL A 156 22.89 11.45 -7.17
N TYR A 157 21.74 11.47 -7.78
CA TYR A 157 21.60 11.74 -9.20
C TYR A 157 21.83 13.23 -9.48
N TRP A 158 22.43 13.55 -10.63
CA TRP A 158 22.78 14.91 -11.05
C TRP A 158 21.62 15.91 -10.99
N TRP A 159 20.39 15.46 -11.22
CA TRP A 159 19.19 16.30 -11.18
C TRP A 159 18.81 16.73 -9.75
N GLN A 160 19.16 15.98 -8.72
CA GLN A 160 18.83 16.30 -7.31
C GLN A 160 19.51 17.60 -6.85
N PRO A 161 20.85 17.76 -6.95
CA PRO A 161 21.50 19.04 -6.63
C PRO A 161 21.08 20.16 -7.58
N SER A 162 20.79 19.85 -8.85
CA SER A 162 20.30 20.83 -9.81
C SER A 162 18.92 21.36 -9.43
N LEU A 163 18.02 20.51 -8.96
CA LEU A 163 16.70 20.90 -8.48
C LEU A 163 16.82 21.78 -7.22
N ILE A 164 17.68 21.42 -6.29
CA ILE A 164 17.93 22.22 -5.07
C ILE A 164 18.45 23.62 -5.46
N ALA A 165 19.44 23.68 -6.36
CA ALA A 165 19.99 24.96 -6.84
C ALA A 165 18.90 25.82 -7.51
N LEU A 166 18.05 25.22 -8.35
CA LEU A 166 16.94 25.91 -9.00
C LEU A 166 15.94 26.46 -7.98
N CYS A 167 15.56 25.67 -6.98
CA CYS A 167 14.65 26.10 -5.92
C CYS A 167 15.24 27.28 -5.12
N VAL A 168 16.54 27.25 -4.79
CA VAL A 168 17.23 28.35 -4.12
C VAL A 168 17.22 29.61 -5.00
N CYS A 169 17.55 29.50 -6.28
CA CYS A 169 17.52 30.63 -7.21
C CYS A 169 16.13 31.26 -7.31
N ILE A 170 15.09 30.45 -7.46
CA ILE A 170 13.69 30.93 -7.49
C ILE A 170 13.33 31.63 -6.17
N GLY A 171 13.71 31.04 -5.03
CA GLY A 171 13.49 31.64 -3.72
C GLY A 171 14.15 33.00 -3.59
N LEU A 172 15.42 33.14 -3.98
CA LEU A 172 16.14 34.40 -3.96
C LEU A 172 15.52 35.46 -4.91
N MET A 173 15.13 35.06 -6.11
CA MET A 173 14.43 35.95 -7.03
C MET A 173 13.09 36.42 -6.47
N THR A 174 12.33 35.56 -5.84
CA THR A 174 11.04 35.90 -5.21
C THR A 174 11.24 36.92 -4.06
N VAL A 175 12.21 36.66 -3.19
CA VAL A 175 12.56 37.59 -2.09
C VAL A 175 13.04 38.94 -2.65
N GLY A 176 13.89 38.91 -3.68
CA GLY A 176 14.36 40.11 -4.35
C GLY A 176 13.23 40.94 -4.98
N ALA A 177 12.31 40.28 -5.67
CA ALA A 177 11.13 40.90 -6.25
C ALA A 177 10.21 41.49 -5.17
N ALA A 178 9.96 40.77 -4.08
CA ALA A 178 9.19 41.26 -2.95
C ALA A 178 9.84 42.50 -2.29
N ALA A 179 11.15 42.46 -2.08
CA ALA A 179 11.89 43.59 -1.54
C ALA A 179 11.84 44.85 -2.45
N MET A 180 11.98 44.66 -3.76
CA MET A 180 11.81 45.73 -4.74
C MET A 180 10.38 46.25 -4.75
N PHE A 181 9.38 45.39 -4.70
CA PHE A 181 7.97 45.81 -4.63
C PHE A 181 7.70 46.67 -3.39
N VAL A 182 8.19 46.28 -2.22
CA VAL A 182 8.08 47.06 -0.99
C VAL A 182 8.80 48.39 -1.13
N LYS A 183 10.05 48.39 -1.61
CA LYS A 183 10.86 49.62 -1.75
C LYS A 183 10.21 50.61 -2.73
N TYR A 184 9.79 50.16 -3.90
CA TYR A 184 9.27 51.06 -4.94
C TYR A 184 7.76 51.27 -4.86
N GLY A 185 7.00 50.34 -4.31
CA GLY A 185 5.55 50.45 -4.18
C GLY A 185 5.11 51.20 -2.93
N TYR A 186 5.81 51.01 -1.80
CA TYR A 186 5.44 51.59 -0.51
C TYR A 186 6.12 52.91 -0.25
N PHE A 187 7.44 53.04 -0.48
CA PHE A 187 8.19 54.25 -0.14
C PHE A 187 8.01 55.40 -1.15
N LYS A 188 7.70 55.10 -2.42
CA LYS A 188 7.44 56.15 -3.43
C LYS A 188 6.09 56.83 -3.27
N LYS A 189 5.19 56.31 -2.43
CA LYS A 189 3.89 56.93 -2.09
C LYS A 189 3.98 57.99 -1.00
N GLY A 190 5.14 58.11 -0.33
CA GLY A 190 5.37 59.08 0.76
C GLY A 190 5.99 60.44 0.33
N GLU A 191 6.30 60.58 -0.96
CA GLU A 191 6.89 61.81 -1.52
C GLU A 191 5.93 62.64 -2.40
N LYS A 192 4.62 62.53 -2.14
CA LYS A 192 3.63 63.45 -2.77
C LYS A 192 2.82 64.18 -1.72
#